data_a2e7867862b30d37ee6f719a0f94d7dc
#
_entry.id   a2e7867862b30d37ee6f719a0f94d7dc
#
_cell.length_a   1.000
_cell.length_b   1.000
_cell.length_c   1.000
_cell.angle_alpha   90.00
_cell.angle_beta   90.00
_cell.angle_gamma   90.00
#
_symmetry.space_group_name_H-M   'P 1'
#
loop_
_entity.id
_entity.type
_entity.pdbx_description
1 polymer ?
#
loop_
_entity_poly.entity_id
_entity_poly.type
_entity_poly.pdbx_seq_one_letter_code
_entity_poly.pdbx_strand_id
1 'polypeptide(L)'
;FNTLDDFIESDLDKLKLKLEKNQLAFISAIEKHYEMYTSMLEHSLIHTVSFEEIKKWSAEDEYATFVKTVHLKLPLDWLKGKIIIDSLGLHSNNQRHTNETEQILTSSDLILYVTYFNHSFTDNDKAFIEHMKDMNQLNENQAFKMIINAVDLAEDKQDIQAVEDYVADALGQVNLHSDIYSVSSRQSLNGNNIGINELRESIQYFAKVESRTILEQQMTYQLQQMNTSFKNMIKDFHADNAKLSARQHKLNHYKNQTRLNQELIDTTAQRT
;
A
#
# COMPACT_ATOMS: atom_id res chain seq x y z
N PHE A 1 10.06 -3.13 -25.87
CA PHE A 1 10.95 -1.96 -26.04
C PHE A 1 11.88 -1.89 -24.83
N ASN A 2 13.17 -1.62 -25.06
CA ASN A 2 14.17 -1.52 -24.00
C ASN A 2 14.38 -0.06 -23.58
N THR A 3 14.14 0.87 -24.50
CA THR A 3 14.27 2.31 -24.30
C THR A 3 13.04 3.05 -24.82
N LEU A 4 12.90 4.31 -24.44
CA LEU A 4 11.86 5.18 -24.98
C LEU A 4 12.09 5.49 -26.46
N ASP A 5 13.38 5.57 -26.88
CA ASP A 5 13.77 5.77 -28.28
C ASP A 5 13.30 4.59 -29.14
N ASP A 6 13.57 3.34 -28.73
CA ASP A 6 13.08 2.13 -29.42
C ASP A 6 11.57 2.15 -29.60
N PHE A 7 10.84 2.71 -28.61
CA PHE A 7 9.39 2.81 -28.66
C PHE A 7 8.93 3.84 -29.69
N ILE A 8 9.54 5.02 -29.71
CA ILE A 8 9.20 6.11 -30.64
C ILE A 8 9.57 5.75 -32.10
N GLU A 9 10.67 5.04 -32.31
CA GLU A 9 11.09 4.57 -33.64
C GLU A 9 10.23 3.39 -34.17
N SER A 10 9.37 2.83 -33.32
CA SER A 10 8.49 1.73 -33.72
C SER A 10 7.29 2.22 -34.56
N ASP A 11 6.59 1.28 -35.21
CA ASP A 11 5.34 1.55 -35.97
C ASP A 11 4.18 1.83 -35.00
N LEU A 12 4.14 3.06 -34.46
CA LEU A 12 3.14 3.49 -33.48
C LEU A 12 1.70 3.42 -34.02
N ASP A 13 1.51 3.59 -35.32
CA ASP A 13 0.19 3.54 -35.93
C ASP A 13 -0.43 2.14 -35.86
N LYS A 14 0.35 1.08 -35.99
CA LYS A 14 -0.10 -0.30 -35.75
C LYS A 14 -0.38 -0.60 -34.29
N LEU A 15 0.38 0.00 -33.38
CA LEU A 15 0.17 -0.12 -31.94
C LEU A 15 -1.14 0.57 -31.55
N LYS A 16 -1.40 1.78 -32.03
CA LYS A 16 -2.61 2.56 -31.74
C LYS A 16 -3.90 1.83 -32.10
N LEU A 17 -3.90 0.99 -33.14
CA LEU A 17 -5.08 0.21 -33.55
C LEU A 17 -5.50 -0.87 -32.54
N LYS A 18 -4.65 -1.24 -31.59
CA LYS A 18 -4.88 -2.32 -30.62
C LYS A 18 -5.10 -1.80 -29.19
N LEU A 19 -5.06 -0.49 -28.98
CA LEU A 19 -5.06 0.13 -27.68
C LEU A 19 -6.43 0.69 -27.30
N GLU A 20 -6.74 0.67 -26.02
CA GLU A 20 -7.90 1.34 -25.46
C GLU A 20 -7.74 2.86 -25.48
N LYS A 21 -8.86 3.59 -25.39
CA LYS A 21 -8.90 5.05 -25.50
C LYS A 21 -7.91 5.77 -24.54
N ASN A 22 -7.78 5.26 -23.31
CA ASN A 22 -6.88 5.84 -22.30
C ASN A 22 -5.40 5.60 -22.66
N GLN A 23 -5.09 4.43 -23.21
CA GLN A 23 -3.75 4.09 -23.68
C GLN A 23 -3.37 4.90 -24.90
N LEU A 24 -4.33 5.17 -25.79
CA LEU A 24 -4.14 6.03 -26.96
C LEU A 24 -3.79 7.46 -26.57
N ALA A 25 -4.46 8.04 -25.58
CA ALA A 25 -4.16 9.38 -25.09
C ALA A 25 -2.72 9.47 -24.56
N PHE A 26 -2.31 8.46 -23.77
CA PHE A 26 -0.94 8.36 -23.23
C PHE A 26 0.12 8.29 -24.34
N ILE A 27 -0.05 7.40 -25.32
CA ILE A 27 0.89 7.24 -26.45
C ILE A 27 0.97 8.52 -27.28
N SER A 28 -0.19 9.14 -27.55
CA SER A 28 -0.23 10.38 -28.34
C SER A 28 0.45 11.55 -27.61
N ALA A 29 0.34 11.62 -26.28
CA ALA A 29 1.05 12.60 -25.49
C ALA A 29 2.57 12.39 -25.54
N ILE A 30 3.04 11.15 -25.42
CA ILE A 30 4.48 10.82 -25.57
C ILE A 30 5.00 11.22 -26.96
N GLU A 31 4.32 10.80 -28.02
CA GLU A 31 4.73 11.09 -29.40
C GLU A 31 4.84 12.60 -29.67
N LYS A 32 3.82 13.35 -29.22
CA LYS A 32 3.75 14.79 -29.45
C LYS A 32 4.77 15.61 -28.66
N HIS A 33 5.11 15.16 -27.44
CA HIS A 33 5.95 15.94 -26.51
C HIS A 33 7.28 15.26 -26.17
N TYR A 34 7.70 14.29 -26.97
CA TYR A 34 8.91 13.49 -26.74
C TYR A 34 10.17 14.34 -26.62
N GLU A 35 10.40 15.26 -27.56
CA GLU A 35 11.58 16.14 -27.55
C GLU A 35 11.65 17.03 -26.29
N MET A 36 10.51 17.57 -25.88
CA MET A 36 10.40 18.36 -24.65
C MET A 36 10.76 17.50 -23.43
N TYR A 37 10.21 16.31 -23.33
CA TYR A 37 10.46 15.40 -22.22
C TYR A 37 11.92 14.97 -22.15
N THR A 38 12.52 14.61 -23.27
CA THR A 38 13.93 14.21 -23.36
C THR A 38 14.86 15.35 -22.94
N SER A 39 14.59 16.58 -23.41
CA SER A 39 15.32 17.76 -22.97
C SER A 39 15.20 18.03 -21.47
N MET A 40 14.04 17.77 -20.88
CA MET A 40 13.85 17.91 -19.42
C MET A 40 14.67 16.87 -18.65
N LEU A 41 14.73 15.62 -19.11
CA LEU A 41 15.51 14.55 -18.50
C LEU A 41 17.01 14.80 -18.51
N GLU A 42 17.54 15.43 -19.56
CA GLU A 42 18.96 15.78 -19.67
C GLU A 42 19.41 16.74 -18.54
N HIS A 43 18.50 17.57 -18.03
CA HIS A 43 18.83 18.59 -17.03
C HIS A 43 18.57 18.11 -15.59
N SER A 44 17.43 17.52 -15.31
CA SER A 44 17.08 17.02 -13.97
C SER A 44 15.79 16.20 -14.01
N LEU A 45 15.71 15.19 -13.13
CA LEU A 45 14.46 14.45 -12.87
C LEU A 45 13.47 15.23 -11.97
N ILE A 46 13.90 16.36 -11.41
CA ILE A 46 13.07 17.21 -10.52
C ILE A 46 13.04 18.61 -11.10
N HIS A 47 11.83 19.07 -11.40
CA HIS A 47 11.57 20.41 -11.89
C HIS A 47 10.75 21.19 -10.87
N THR A 48 11.19 22.43 -10.57
CA THR A 48 10.45 23.33 -9.72
C THR A 48 9.61 24.26 -10.60
N VAL A 49 8.32 24.29 -10.36
CA VAL A 49 7.34 25.10 -11.11
C VAL A 49 6.61 26.04 -10.18
N SER A 50 5.99 27.06 -10.73
CA SER A 50 5.16 28.01 -9.96
C SER A 50 3.83 27.36 -9.53
N PHE A 51 3.15 27.96 -8.56
CA PHE A 51 1.86 27.44 -8.09
C PHE A 51 0.78 27.50 -9.19
N GLU A 52 0.83 28.49 -10.06
CA GLU A 52 -0.09 28.66 -11.20
C GLU A 52 0.06 27.56 -12.24
N GLU A 53 1.26 26.97 -12.36
CA GLU A 53 1.54 25.90 -13.31
C GLU A 53 1.17 24.50 -12.80
N ILE A 54 0.79 24.36 -11.53
CA ILE A 54 0.45 23.04 -10.95
C ILE A 54 -0.63 22.34 -11.76
N LYS A 55 -1.70 23.05 -12.12
CA LYS A 55 -2.80 22.48 -12.89
C LYS A 55 -2.33 21.92 -14.22
N LYS A 56 -1.41 22.61 -14.90
CA LYS A 56 -0.80 22.14 -16.15
C LYS A 56 -0.09 20.81 -15.96
N TRP A 57 0.76 20.71 -14.93
CA TRP A 57 1.57 19.52 -14.68
C TRP A 57 0.83 18.36 -14.00
N SER A 58 -0.30 18.61 -13.35
CA SER A 58 -1.07 17.59 -12.64
C SER A 58 -2.32 17.11 -13.35
N ALA A 59 -2.87 17.90 -14.30
CA ALA A 59 -4.19 17.63 -14.86
C ALA A 59 -4.28 17.75 -16.40
N GLU A 60 -3.30 18.36 -17.07
CA GLU A 60 -3.30 18.40 -18.53
C GLU A 60 -2.55 17.16 -19.07
N ASP A 61 -3.23 16.31 -19.83
CA ASP A 61 -2.72 15.02 -20.32
C ASP A 61 -1.36 15.14 -20.99
N GLU A 62 -1.12 16.24 -21.69
CA GLU A 62 0.13 16.52 -22.42
C GLU A 62 1.34 16.61 -21.49
N TYR A 63 1.19 17.04 -20.26
CA TYR A 63 2.25 17.24 -19.28
C TYR A 63 2.17 16.21 -18.15
N ALA A 64 0.98 15.94 -17.63
CA ALA A 64 0.76 15.02 -16.54
C ALA A 64 1.23 13.59 -16.85
N THR A 65 1.22 13.19 -18.14
CA THR A 65 1.75 11.90 -18.60
C THR A 65 3.21 11.64 -18.19
N PHE A 66 4.01 12.70 -18.10
CA PHE A 66 5.45 12.61 -17.78
C PHE A 66 5.74 12.84 -16.29
N VAL A 67 4.72 13.16 -15.50
CA VAL A 67 4.87 13.47 -14.08
C VAL A 67 4.53 12.26 -13.23
N LYS A 68 5.47 11.80 -12.43
CA LYS A 68 5.23 10.73 -11.47
C LYS A 68 4.54 11.24 -10.21
N THR A 69 5.01 12.37 -9.67
CA THR A 69 4.49 12.97 -8.43
C THR A 69 4.65 14.48 -8.47
N VAL A 70 3.67 15.18 -7.90
CA VAL A 70 3.72 16.62 -7.66
C VAL A 70 3.87 16.87 -6.17
N HIS A 71 4.94 17.57 -5.78
CA HIS A 71 5.22 17.90 -4.38
C HIS A 71 4.88 19.35 -4.11
N LEU A 72 3.87 19.60 -3.27
CA LEU A 72 3.48 20.94 -2.81
C LEU A 72 4.12 21.22 -1.44
N LYS A 73 4.86 22.31 -1.33
CA LYS A 73 5.41 22.78 -0.05
C LYS A 73 4.61 23.97 0.43
N LEU A 74 3.83 23.78 1.48
CA LEU A 74 2.97 24.82 2.04
C LEU A 74 3.52 25.27 3.40
N PRO A 75 3.65 26.57 3.66
CA PRO A 75 4.14 27.12 4.93
C PRO A 75 3.05 27.12 6.00
N LEU A 76 2.52 25.93 6.32
CA LEU A 76 1.47 25.75 7.31
C LEU A 76 2.02 25.00 8.53
N ASP A 77 1.97 25.62 9.70
CA ASP A 77 2.55 25.05 10.93
C ASP A 77 1.96 23.69 11.30
N TRP A 78 0.68 23.46 11.04
CA TRP A 78 0.04 22.17 11.33
C TRP A 78 0.52 21.04 10.43
N LEU A 79 1.10 21.33 9.26
CA LEU A 79 1.69 20.36 8.34
C LEU A 79 3.14 20.03 8.69
N LYS A 80 3.76 20.75 9.58
CA LYS A 80 5.18 20.56 9.91
C LYS A 80 5.44 19.11 10.35
N GLY A 81 6.38 18.44 9.67
CA GLY A 81 6.72 17.05 9.92
C GLY A 81 5.69 16.03 9.42
N LYS A 82 4.76 16.45 8.55
CA LYS A 82 3.74 15.59 7.95
C LYS A 82 3.74 15.71 6.43
N ILE A 83 3.41 14.62 5.76
CA ILE A 83 3.18 14.57 4.32
C ILE A 83 1.76 14.06 4.14
N ILE A 84 0.93 14.83 3.44
CA ILE A 84 -0.40 14.39 3.01
C ILE A 84 -0.28 13.98 1.54
N ILE A 85 -0.69 12.76 1.24
CA ILE A 85 -0.65 12.20 -0.11
C ILE A 85 -2.09 12.11 -0.59
N ASP A 86 -2.38 12.78 -1.70
CA ASP A 86 -3.61 12.58 -2.46
C ASP A 86 -3.36 11.45 -3.47
N SER A 87 -4.04 10.33 -3.26
CA SER A 87 -3.90 9.14 -4.11
C SER A 87 -4.86 9.21 -5.31
N LEU A 88 -4.51 8.53 -6.38
CA LEU A 88 -5.42 8.33 -7.50
C LEU A 88 -6.69 7.63 -7.03
N GLY A 89 -7.85 8.06 -7.57
CA GLY A 89 -9.15 7.53 -7.18
C GLY A 89 -9.24 6.00 -7.33
N LEU A 90 -9.78 5.34 -6.32
CA LEU A 90 -9.88 3.89 -6.19
C LEU A 90 -10.74 3.21 -7.27
N HIS A 91 -11.54 3.99 -7.97
CA HIS A 91 -12.47 3.52 -9.01
C HIS A 91 -11.91 3.63 -10.44
N SER A 92 -10.60 3.92 -10.59
CA SER A 92 -10.00 3.88 -11.91
C SER A 92 -9.85 2.41 -12.33
N ASN A 93 -10.50 2.01 -13.42
CA ASN A 93 -10.36 0.67 -14.03
C ASN A 93 -8.94 0.38 -14.55
N ASN A 94 -7.94 1.11 -14.08
CA ASN A 94 -6.56 1.00 -14.51
C ASN A 94 -5.74 0.27 -13.44
N GLN A 95 -5.32 -0.94 -13.75
CA GLN A 95 -4.55 -1.82 -12.87
C GLN A 95 -3.24 -1.17 -12.36
N ARG A 96 -2.65 -0.25 -13.13
CA ARG A 96 -1.47 0.52 -12.71
C ARG A 96 -1.80 1.44 -11.53
N HIS A 97 -2.95 2.10 -11.55
CA HIS A 97 -3.41 2.98 -10.49
C HIS A 97 -3.70 2.22 -9.20
N THR A 98 -4.19 0.99 -9.30
CA THR A 98 -4.43 0.13 -8.15
C THR A 98 -3.12 -0.20 -7.43
N ASN A 99 -2.08 -0.63 -8.16
CA ASN A 99 -0.79 -0.97 -7.58
C ASN A 99 -0.10 0.25 -6.93
N GLU A 100 -0.18 1.43 -7.55
CA GLU A 100 0.39 2.66 -6.99
C GLU A 100 -0.35 3.07 -5.71
N THR A 101 -1.67 2.99 -5.70
CA THR A 101 -2.49 3.26 -4.51
C THR A 101 -2.19 2.28 -3.39
N GLU A 102 -2.06 0.99 -3.67
CA GLU A 102 -1.67 -0.03 -2.71
C GLU A 102 -0.29 0.25 -2.07
N GLN A 103 0.69 0.69 -2.86
CA GLN A 103 2.00 1.08 -2.33
C GLN A 103 1.92 2.30 -1.41
N ILE A 104 1.12 3.30 -1.76
CA ILE A 104 0.89 4.50 -0.94
C ILE A 104 0.25 4.08 0.39
N LEU A 105 -0.79 3.26 0.34
CA LEU A 105 -1.50 2.78 1.53
C LEU A 105 -0.58 1.99 2.45
N THR A 106 0.26 1.10 1.89
CA THR A 106 1.22 0.29 2.67
C THR A 106 2.27 1.14 3.37
N SER A 107 2.66 2.26 2.78
CA SER A 107 3.69 3.16 3.32
C SER A 107 3.14 4.29 4.19
N SER A 108 1.83 4.40 4.34
CA SER A 108 1.18 5.49 5.09
C SER A 108 0.99 5.13 6.55
N ASP A 109 1.29 6.07 7.45
CA ASP A 109 1.08 5.91 8.90
C ASP A 109 -0.40 6.07 9.29
N LEU A 110 -1.15 6.87 8.55
CA LEU A 110 -2.56 7.16 8.77
C LEU A 110 -3.30 7.18 7.43
N ILE A 111 -4.42 6.48 7.35
CA ILE A 111 -5.32 6.48 6.20
C ILE A 111 -6.50 7.40 6.52
N LEU A 112 -6.70 8.39 5.67
CA LEU A 112 -7.87 9.27 5.68
C LEU A 112 -8.78 8.84 4.53
N TYR A 113 -9.83 8.09 4.84
CA TYR A 113 -10.79 7.63 3.84
C TYR A 113 -11.91 8.66 3.67
N VAL A 114 -12.00 9.26 2.50
CA VAL A 114 -12.94 10.35 2.23
C VAL A 114 -14.09 9.83 1.38
N THR A 115 -15.29 9.98 1.89
CA THR A 115 -16.54 9.70 1.17
C THR A 115 -17.36 11.00 1.01
N TYR A 116 -18.38 10.93 0.18
CA TYR A 116 -19.25 12.06 -0.11
C TYR A 116 -20.61 11.90 0.58
N PHE A 117 -21.15 12.94 1.20
CA PHE A 117 -22.36 12.89 2.04
C PHE A 117 -23.54 12.17 1.39
N ASN A 118 -23.85 12.45 0.12
CA ASN A 118 -24.98 11.84 -0.58
C ASN A 118 -24.74 10.38 -1.04
N HIS A 119 -23.50 9.91 -0.98
CA HIS A 119 -23.07 8.57 -1.41
C HIS A 119 -22.06 8.01 -0.41
N SER A 120 -22.40 8.14 0.87
CA SER A 120 -21.53 7.67 1.95
C SER A 120 -21.54 6.16 2.02
N PHE A 121 -20.36 5.55 1.93
CA PHE A 121 -20.16 4.11 2.10
C PHE A 121 -20.98 3.23 1.14
N THR A 122 -20.59 3.25 -0.12
CA THR A 122 -21.17 2.41 -1.18
C THR A 122 -20.63 0.97 -1.10
N ASP A 123 -21.22 0.05 -1.89
CA ASP A 123 -20.69 -1.32 -2.04
C ASP A 123 -19.24 -1.36 -2.52
N ASN A 124 -18.82 -0.38 -3.33
CA ASN A 124 -17.43 -0.26 -3.77
C ASN A 124 -16.50 0.13 -2.62
N ASP A 125 -16.95 1.02 -1.73
CA ASP A 125 -16.19 1.39 -0.52
C ASP A 125 -16.02 0.19 0.40
N LYS A 126 -17.09 -0.60 0.57
CA LYS A 126 -17.05 -1.83 1.35
C LYS A 126 -16.05 -2.83 0.77
N ALA A 127 -16.14 -3.12 -0.53
CA ALA A 127 -15.25 -4.05 -1.21
C ALA A 127 -13.77 -3.60 -1.11
N PHE A 128 -13.52 -2.29 -1.21
CA PHE A 128 -12.18 -1.76 -1.06
C PHE A 128 -11.63 -1.92 0.37
N ILE A 129 -12.42 -1.63 1.39
CA ILE A 129 -12.00 -1.78 2.79
C ILE A 129 -11.77 -3.26 3.13
N GLU A 130 -12.61 -4.17 2.64
CA GLU A 130 -12.39 -5.61 2.77
C GLU A 130 -11.08 -6.03 2.09
N HIS A 131 -10.80 -5.57 0.88
CA HIS A 131 -9.53 -5.83 0.19
C HIS A 131 -8.31 -5.28 0.96
N MET A 132 -8.40 -4.08 1.52
CA MET A 132 -7.33 -3.52 2.36
C MET A 132 -7.07 -4.36 3.61
N LYS A 133 -8.12 -4.90 4.23
CA LYS A 133 -8.00 -5.81 5.38
C LYS A 133 -7.32 -7.12 5.00
N ASP A 134 -7.68 -7.70 3.85
CA ASP A 134 -7.09 -8.95 3.34
C ASP A 134 -5.60 -8.79 3.04
N MET A 135 -5.17 -7.60 2.62
CA MET A 135 -3.76 -7.28 2.44
C MET A 135 -2.99 -7.04 3.77
N ASN A 136 -3.60 -7.29 4.93
CA ASN A 136 -3.07 -6.99 6.26
C ASN A 136 -2.70 -5.52 6.50
N GLN A 137 -3.27 -4.61 5.75
CA GLN A 137 -2.97 -3.19 5.84
C GLN A 137 -3.88 -2.44 6.84
N LEU A 138 -5.06 -2.98 7.10
CA LEU A 138 -5.97 -2.53 8.15
C LEU A 138 -6.04 -3.57 9.28
N ASN A 139 -4.94 -3.78 9.97
CA ASN A 139 -4.94 -4.52 11.23
C ASN A 139 -5.66 -3.70 12.31
N GLU A 140 -6.10 -4.34 13.40
CA GLU A 140 -6.74 -3.68 14.55
C GLU A 140 -5.98 -2.45 15.09
N ASN A 141 -4.69 -2.34 14.77
CA ASN A 141 -3.79 -1.27 15.20
C ASN A 141 -3.44 -0.28 14.08
N GLN A 142 -4.04 -0.37 12.90
CA GLN A 142 -3.74 0.58 11.83
C GLN A 142 -4.62 1.81 11.98
N ALA A 143 -3.98 2.97 11.90
CA ALA A 143 -4.66 4.23 12.01
C ALA A 143 -5.50 4.51 10.75
N PHE A 144 -6.79 4.53 10.93
CA PHE A 144 -7.78 4.80 9.90
C PHE A 144 -8.78 5.82 10.44
N LYS A 145 -9.12 6.82 9.65
CA LYS A 145 -10.14 7.81 9.98
C LYS A 145 -11.09 7.97 8.81
N MET A 146 -12.38 7.89 9.10
CA MET A 146 -13.43 8.06 8.12
C MET A 146 -13.86 9.52 8.02
N ILE A 147 -13.97 10.06 6.82
CA ILE A 147 -14.33 11.45 6.57
C ILE A 147 -15.55 11.47 5.65
N ILE A 148 -16.62 12.09 6.11
CA ILE A 148 -17.81 12.37 5.33
C ILE A 148 -17.73 13.84 4.87
N ASN A 149 -17.40 14.05 3.59
CA ASN A 149 -17.28 15.39 3.03
C ASN A 149 -18.61 15.88 2.43
N ALA A 150 -18.72 17.19 2.27
CA ALA A 150 -19.88 17.88 1.71
C ALA A 150 -21.15 17.84 2.60
N VAL A 151 -20.97 17.87 3.92
CA VAL A 151 -22.09 17.92 4.88
C VAL A 151 -22.88 19.24 4.82
N ASP A 152 -22.41 20.22 4.07
CA ASP A 152 -23.17 21.42 3.71
C ASP A 152 -24.35 21.14 2.77
N LEU A 153 -24.52 19.92 2.30
CA LEU A 153 -25.68 19.44 1.53
C LEU A 153 -26.79 18.89 2.41
N ALA A 154 -26.53 18.66 3.70
CA ALA A 154 -27.56 18.23 4.65
C ALA A 154 -28.62 19.33 4.86
N GLU A 155 -29.88 18.93 5.01
CA GLU A 155 -30.96 19.85 5.33
C GLU A 155 -30.86 20.34 6.79
N ASP A 156 -30.49 19.43 7.69
CA ASP A 156 -30.32 19.73 9.11
C ASP A 156 -29.25 18.84 9.77
N LYS A 157 -29.09 19.00 11.10
CA LYS A 157 -28.14 18.19 11.87
C LYS A 157 -28.57 16.74 12.05
N GLN A 158 -29.85 16.43 11.93
CA GLN A 158 -30.36 15.06 12.06
C GLN A 158 -29.98 14.24 10.85
N ASP A 159 -29.99 14.86 9.67
CA ASP A 159 -29.48 14.23 8.44
C ASP A 159 -28.01 13.87 8.54
N ILE A 160 -27.19 14.75 9.10
CA ILE A 160 -25.75 14.47 9.30
C ILE A 160 -25.60 13.29 10.24
N GLN A 161 -26.31 13.28 11.37
CA GLN A 161 -26.25 12.19 12.35
C GLN A 161 -26.72 10.86 11.75
N ALA A 162 -27.78 10.86 10.96
CA ALA A 162 -28.27 9.65 10.31
C ALA A 162 -27.24 9.05 9.34
N VAL A 163 -26.49 9.90 8.62
CA VAL A 163 -25.42 9.43 7.73
C VAL A 163 -24.21 8.95 8.52
N GLU A 164 -23.84 9.60 9.63
CA GLU A 164 -22.78 9.14 10.52
C GLU A 164 -23.09 7.77 11.12
N ASP A 165 -24.32 7.58 11.61
CA ASP A 165 -24.79 6.31 12.17
C ASP A 165 -24.78 5.20 11.12
N TYR A 166 -25.24 5.49 9.89
CA TYR A 166 -25.18 4.55 8.77
C TYR A 166 -23.75 4.13 8.44
N VAL A 167 -22.83 5.09 8.37
CA VAL A 167 -21.41 4.81 8.08
C VAL A 167 -20.77 4.02 9.21
N ALA A 168 -21.10 4.33 10.47
CA ALA A 168 -20.60 3.59 11.63
C ALA A 168 -21.06 2.13 11.62
N ASP A 169 -22.35 1.88 11.32
CA ASP A 169 -22.91 0.54 11.18
C ASP A 169 -22.26 -0.23 10.03
N ALA A 170 -22.07 0.44 8.87
CA ALA A 170 -21.43 -0.17 7.71
C ALA A 170 -19.96 -0.54 7.97
N LEU A 171 -19.21 0.31 8.65
CA LEU A 171 -17.84 -0.01 9.10
C LEU A 171 -17.86 -1.18 10.11
N GLY A 172 -18.83 -1.22 11.02
CA GLY A 172 -19.03 -2.33 11.96
C GLY A 172 -19.26 -3.67 11.26
N GLN A 173 -20.00 -3.69 10.13
CA GLN A 173 -20.23 -4.91 9.33
C GLN A 173 -18.96 -5.49 8.74
N VAL A 174 -17.97 -4.64 8.44
CA VAL A 174 -16.64 -5.08 7.97
C VAL A 174 -15.63 -5.21 9.12
N ASN A 175 -16.08 -5.22 10.38
CA ASN A 175 -15.24 -5.29 11.58
C ASN A 175 -14.12 -4.21 11.58
N LEU A 176 -14.48 -3.00 11.23
CA LEU A 176 -13.60 -1.83 11.31
C LEU A 176 -14.27 -0.77 12.20
N HIS A 177 -13.56 -0.30 13.22
CA HIS A 177 -14.00 0.80 14.07
C HIS A 177 -13.09 2.00 13.81
N SER A 178 -13.69 3.14 13.57
CA SER A 178 -12.96 4.37 13.25
C SER A 178 -13.69 5.60 13.77
N ASP A 179 -12.94 6.64 14.09
CA ASP A 179 -13.51 7.97 14.26
C ASP A 179 -14.06 8.45 12.92
N ILE A 180 -15.24 9.06 12.95
CA ILE A 180 -15.93 9.62 11.79
C ILE A 180 -15.90 11.15 11.91
N TYR A 181 -15.49 11.82 10.85
CA TYR A 181 -15.44 13.29 10.78
C TYR A 181 -16.32 13.79 9.67
N SER A 182 -17.33 14.56 10.04
CA SER A 182 -18.25 15.23 9.11
C SER A 182 -17.73 16.62 8.77
N VAL A 183 -17.34 16.83 7.50
CA VAL A 183 -16.67 18.05 7.07
C VAL A 183 -17.32 18.69 5.82
N SER A 184 -17.12 19.99 5.64
CA SER A 184 -17.36 20.66 4.38
C SER A 184 -16.10 21.34 3.88
N SER A 185 -15.40 20.71 2.95
CA SER A 185 -14.22 21.30 2.31
C SER A 185 -14.57 22.60 1.55
N ARG A 186 -15.71 22.62 0.89
CA ARG A 186 -16.21 23.81 0.16
C ARG A 186 -16.43 25.02 1.08
N GLN A 187 -17.10 24.79 2.21
CA GLN A 187 -17.36 25.87 3.18
C GLN A 187 -16.06 26.35 3.83
N SER A 188 -15.13 25.42 4.08
CA SER A 188 -13.84 25.76 4.68
C SER A 188 -12.96 26.62 3.77
N LEU A 189 -13.00 26.44 2.47
CA LEU A 189 -12.34 27.32 1.50
C LEU A 189 -12.94 28.74 1.50
N ASN A 190 -14.20 28.88 1.87
CA ASN A 190 -14.89 30.15 2.02
C ASN A 190 -14.76 30.76 3.44
N GLY A 191 -13.92 30.18 4.29
CA GLY A 191 -13.65 30.66 5.65
C GLY A 191 -14.60 30.13 6.73
N ASN A 192 -15.56 29.28 6.39
CA ASN A 192 -16.49 28.66 7.32
C ASN A 192 -16.04 27.21 7.61
N ASN A 193 -15.24 27.01 8.64
CA ASN A 193 -14.63 25.74 8.98
C ASN A 193 -15.62 24.75 9.63
N ILE A 194 -16.37 24.01 8.81
CA ILE A 194 -17.24 22.94 9.29
C ILE A 194 -16.43 21.65 9.42
N GLY A 195 -16.21 21.17 10.65
CA GLY A 195 -15.53 19.90 10.97
C GLY A 195 -14.04 19.81 10.63
N ILE A 196 -13.49 20.78 9.88
CA ILE A 196 -12.08 20.73 9.43
C ILE A 196 -11.09 20.98 10.58
N ASN A 197 -11.45 21.79 11.55
CA ASN A 197 -10.55 22.04 12.69
C ASN A 197 -10.43 20.79 13.58
N GLU A 198 -11.52 20.12 13.85
CA GLU A 198 -11.59 18.88 14.59
C GLU A 198 -10.78 17.78 13.89
N LEU A 199 -10.91 17.66 12.58
CA LEU A 199 -10.12 16.75 11.78
C LEU A 199 -8.62 17.08 11.84
N ARG A 200 -8.23 18.35 11.74
CA ARG A 200 -6.82 18.79 11.86
C ARG A 200 -6.25 18.47 13.25
N GLU A 201 -7.00 18.74 14.29
CA GLU A 201 -6.60 18.44 15.67
C GLU A 201 -6.41 16.94 15.86
N SER A 202 -7.29 16.13 15.31
CA SER A 202 -7.18 14.68 15.33
C SER A 202 -5.93 14.18 14.57
N ILE A 203 -5.64 14.71 13.39
CA ILE A 203 -4.42 14.37 12.63
C ILE A 203 -3.16 14.79 13.43
N GLN A 204 -3.19 15.95 14.09
CA GLN A 204 -2.07 16.39 14.93
C GLN A 204 -1.88 15.53 16.17
N TYR A 205 -2.98 15.12 16.80
CA TYR A 205 -2.95 14.21 17.93
C TYR A 205 -2.40 12.85 17.53
N PHE A 206 -2.88 12.30 16.42
CA PHE A 206 -2.32 11.09 15.84
C PHE A 206 -0.80 11.20 15.65
N ALA A 207 -0.33 12.24 14.96
CA ALA A 207 1.09 12.39 14.64
C ALA A 207 1.98 12.60 15.87
N LYS A 208 1.44 13.15 16.97
CA LYS A 208 2.20 13.44 18.20
C LYS A 208 2.16 12.29 19.22
N VAL A 209 1.07 11.54 19.27
CA VAL A 209 0.77 10.58 20.35
C VAL A 209 0.53 9.18 19.81
N GLU A 210 -0.49 9.01 18.97
CA GLU A 210 -0.97 7.68 18.57
C GLU A 210 0.03 6.95 17.69
N SER A 211 0.67 7.63 16.75
CA SER A 211 1.63 7.04 15.81
C SER A 211 2.79 6.34 16.53
N ARG A 212 3.26 6.89 17.64
CA ARG A 212 4.31 6.27 18.44
C ARG A 212 3.81 4.99 19.11
N THR A 213 2.64 5.01 19.68
CA THR A 213 2.04 3.83 20.35
C THR A 213 1.81 2.71 19.36
N ILE A 214 1.27 3.04 18.18
CA ILE A 214 1.05 2.07 17.09
C ILE A 214 2.38 1.47 16.63
N LEU A 215 3.40 2.28 16.42
CA LEU A 215 4.73 1.82 16.03
C LEU A 215 5.33 0.87 17.08
N GLU A 216 5.24 1.21 18.36
CA GLU A 216 5.70 0.36 19.46
C GLU A 216 4.97 -1.00 19.49
N GLN A 217 3.67 -1.00 19.26
CA GLN A 217 2.85 -2.22 19.17
C GLN A 217 3.22 -3.08 17.96
N GLN A 218 3.36 -2.47 16.78
CA GLN A 218 3.78 -3.17 15.56
C GLN A 218 5.18 -3.77 15.70
N MET A 219 6.13 -3.03 16.25
CA MET A 219 7.48 -3.54 16.51
C MET A 219 7.45 -4.72 17.50
N THR A 220 6.66 -4.61 18.57
CA THR A 220 6.51 -5.69 19.54
C THR A 220 5.93 -6.94 18.90
N TYR A 221 4.90 -6.80 18.08
CA TYR A 221 4.31 -7.91 17.34
C TYR A 221 5.30 -8.56 16.38
N GLN A 222 6.03 -7.78 15.59
CA GLN A 222 7.04 -8.31 14.67
C GLN A 222 8.15 -9.06 15.41
N LEU A 223 8.64 -8.53 16.53
CA LEU A 223 9.63 -9.21 17.36
C LEU A 223 9.10 -10.54 17.92
N GLN A 224 7.83 -10.60 18.33
CA GLN A 224 7.20 -11.85 18.77
C GLN A 224 7.11 -12.88 17.65
N GLN A 225 6.73 -12.47 16.44
CA GLN A 225 6.69 -13.34 15.26
C GLN A 225 8.08 -13.87 14.90
N MET A 226 9.09 -13.00 14.90
CA MET A 226 10.47 -13.41 14.67
C MET A 226 10.95 -14.42 15.73
N ASN A 227 10.67 -14.15 17.01
CA ASN A 227 11.03 -15.06 18.10
C ASN A 227 10.36 -16.45 17.94
N THR A 228 9.08 -16.48 17.55
CA THR A 228 8.35 -17.71 17.27
C THR A 228 8.96 -18.47 16.09
N SER A 229 9.29 -17.76 15.01
CA SER A 229 9.94 -18.36 13.83
C SER A 229 11.30 -18.95 14.20
N PHE A 230 12.13 -18.23 14.95
CA PHE A 230 13.42 -18.76 15.42
C PHE A 230 13.26 -19.98 16.33
N LYS A 231 12.29 -19.99 17.25
CA LYS A 231 12.02 -21.16 18.08
C LYS A 231 11.64 -22.38 17.25
N ASN A 232 10.81 -22.20 16.22
CA ASN A 232 10.43 -23.26 15.30
C ASN A 232 11.64 -23.77 14.50
N MET A 233 12.46 -22.87 13.96
CA MET A 233 13.70 -23.24 13.25
C MET A 233 14.65 -24.04 14.14
N ILE A 234 14.85 -23.64 15.40
CA ILE A 234 15.69 -24.36 16.37
C ILE A 234 15.11 -25.74 16.64
N LYS A 235 13.78 -25.85 16.83
CA LYS A 235 13.10 -27.12 17.04
C LYS A 235 13.30 -28.09 15.86
N ASP A 236 13.12 -27.57 14.63
CA ASP A 236 13.30 -28.37 13.41
C ASP A 236 14.75 -28.79 13.23
N PHE A 237 15.71 -27.91 13.51
CA PHE A 237 17.14 -28.23 13.49
C PHE A 237 17.48 -29.35 14.48
N HIS A 238 16.95 -29.32 15.70
CA HIS A 238 17.16 -30.42 16.69
C HIS A 238 16.50 -31.72 16.25
N ALA A 239 15.30 -31.66 15.66
CA ALA A 239 14.63 -32.85 15.14
C ALA A 239 15.39 -33.50 13.98
N ASP A 240 15.96 -32.73 13.09
CA ASP A 240 16.77 -33.21 11.96
C ASP A 240 18.12 -33.76 12.43
N ASN A 241 18.77 -33.16 13.42
CA ASN A 241 19.97 -33.68 14.03
C ASN A 241 19.71 -35.05 14.73
N ALA A 242 18.59 -35.21 15.41
CA ALA A 242 18.21 -36.49 16.01
C ALA A 242 17.99 -37.58 14.94
N LYS A 243 17.33 -37.23 13.81
CA LYS A 243 17.18 -38.17 12.67
C LYS A 243 18.53 -38.57 12.05
N LEU A 244 19.44 -37.61 11.88
CA LEU A 244 20.79 -37.85 11.37
C LEU A 244 21.58 -38.78 12.30
N SER A 245 21.54 -38.54 13.61
CA SER A 245 22.18 -39.38 14.61
C SER A 245 21.63 -40.82 14.59
N ALA A 246 20.32 -41.00 14.52
CA ALA A 246 19.67 -42.29 14.39
C ALA A 246 20.09 -43.04 13.11
N ARG A 247 20.19 -42.33 11.98
CA ARG A 247 20.71 -42.90 10.72
C ARG A 247 22.15 -43.32 10.83
N GLN A 248 23.00 -42.51 11.48
CA GLN A 248 24.41 -42.84 11.72
C GLN A 248 24.56 -44.11 12.57
N HIS A 249 23.76 -44.24 13.64
CA HIS A 249 23.75 -45.44 14.47
C HIS A 249 23.33 -46.69 13.68
N LYS A 250 22.30 -46.60 12.85
CA LYS A 250 21.90 -47.73 11.97
C LYS A 250 23.01 -48.11 11.00
N LEU A 251 23.64 -47.11 10.37
CA LEU A 251 24.74 -47.38 9.43
C LEU A 251 25.93 -48.06 10.10
N ASN A 252 26.30 -47.61 11.29
CA ASN A 252 27.37 -48.24 12.07
C ASN A 252 27.01 -49.66 12.48
N HIS A 253 25.76 -49.92 12.85
CA HIS A 253 25.28 -51.28 13.15
C HIS A 253 25.42 -52.21 11.93
N TYR A 254 24.98 -51.78 10.74
CA TYR A 254 25.13 -52.54 9.51
C TYR A 254 26.60 -52.79 9.13
N LYS A 255 27.47 -51.81 9.26
CA LYS A 255 28.91 -51.98 9.02
C LYS A 255 29.54 -53.01 9.94
N ASN A 256 29.19 -53.00 11.23
CA ASN A 256 29.70 -53.97 12.19
C ASN A 256 29.18 -55.39 11.89
N GLN A 257 27.89 -55.53 11.51
CA GLN A 257 27.34 -56.81 11.11
C GLN A 257 28.01 -57.38 9.85
N THR A 258 28.27 -56.56 8.86
CA THR A 258 28.96 -56.94 7.63
C THR A 258 30.39 -57.40 7.94
N ARG A 259 31.10 -56.69 8.83
CA ARG A 259 32.45 -57.08 9.26
C ARG A 259 32.46 -58.43 9.98
N LEU A 260 31.51 -58.63 10.90
CA LEU A 260 31.41 -59.97 11.64
C LEU A 260 31.09 -61.10 10.68
N ASN A 261 30.23 -60.88 9.70
CA ASN A 261 29.92 -61.90 8.70
C ASN A 261 31.12 -62.21 7.80
N GLN A 262 31.93 -61.24 7.43
CA GLN A 262 33.15 -61.45 6.67
C GLN A 262 34.20 -62.19 7.46
N GLU A 263 34.41 -61.86 8.73
CA GLU A 263 35.31 -62.57 9.63
C GLU A 263 34.88 -64.05 9.82
N LEU A 264 33.56 -64.34 9.87
CA LEU A 264 33.02 -65.68 9.95
C LEU A 264 33.30 -66.49 8.67
N ILE A 265 33.10 -65.89 7.50
CA ILE A 265 33.39 -66.50 6.19
C ILE A 265 34.86 -66.79 6.06
N ASP A 266 35.76 -65.89 6.42
CA ASP A 266 37.20 -66.05 6.32
C ASP A 266 37.69 -67.13 7.28
N THR A 267 37.14 -67.23 8.49
CA THR A 267 37.45 -68.25 9.48
C THR A 267 36.96 -69.62 9.03
N THR A 268 35.84 -69.71 8.36
CA THR A 268 35.30 -70.93 7.83
C THR A 268 36.12 -71.42 6.62
N ALA A 269 36.54 -70.53 5.74
CA ALA A 269 37.41 -70.85 4.59
C ALA A 269 38.83 -71.32 4.99
N GLN A 270 39.34 -70.95 6.17
CA GLN A 270 40.64 -71.44 6.70
C GLN A 270 40.56 -72.78 7.36
N ARG A 271 39.33 -73.25 7.64
CA ARG A 271 39.12 -74.59 8.28
C ARG A 271 38.75 -75.69 7.30
N THR A 272 38.51 -75.33 6.05
CA THR A 272 38.36 -76.30 4.93
C THR A 272 39.64 -76.41 4.15
#